data_0403409d4ed6797dab6b3b0f65c28b94
#
_entry.id   0403409d4ed6797dab6b3b0f65c28b94
#
_cell.length_a   1.000
_cell.length_b   1.000
_cell.length_c   1.000
_cell.angle_alpha   90.00
_cell.angle_beta   90.00
_cell.angle_gamma   90.00
#
_symmetry.space_group_name_H-M   'P 1'
#
loop_
_entity.id
_entity.type
_entity.pdbx_description
1 polymer ?
#
loop_
_entity_poly.entity_id
_entity_poly.type
_entity_poly.pdbx_seq_one_letter_code
_entity_poly.pdbx_strand_id
1 'polypeptide(L)'
;MTVPRVLTPPARALARSLVRARTGRWPPATRLFAVGDGGGWSVDEDAEHVAAAATRLGIDVAPARWARFAERQVVFHTSQFEAILPRWLDSSHSLGIAYLHGRPGTAGMPELDRCFDTLRNHSERFARIQVTHAEMHELVLSAGVAPERVFRIPLGIDLEHFPLGDSTTRARAREALGLPASAFVAGSFQKDGVGWGEGVEPKLIKGPDTLVAAAERLRAHVPELVVLLTGPARGYVRRELEQRGIPYRHTVARSREEVARAYHALDVYLVTSRQEGGPKAVLESLASGVPLVTTRVGQAQEIVGAGRNGLLVDVDDAEAVAEAAVSVHQDGALAASLRTAGRETAEAYAHERLDPAWASLFAGFGALIGGHDS
;
A
#
# COMPACT_ATOMS: atom_id res chain seq x y z
N MET A 1 -3.86 -13.26 18.27
CA MET A 1 -2.90 -13.69 17.23
C MET A 1 -2.56 -15.15 17.45
N THR A 2 -3.15 -16.05 16.68
CA THR A 2 -2.80 -17.48 16.72
C THR A 2 -1.60 -17.68 15.80
N VAL A 3 -0.44 -17.91 16.40
CA VAL A 3 0.77 -18.33 15.66
C VAL A 3 0.41 -19.56 14.84
N PRO A 4 0.57 -19.57 13.51
CA PRO A 4 0.30 -20.76 12.71
C PRO A 4 1.23 -21.87 13.17
N ARG A 5 0.67 -22.97 13.66
CA ARG A 5 1.43 -24.14 14.10
C ARG A 5 2.30 -24.62 12.93
N VAL A 6 3.61 -24.65 13.14
CA VAL A 6 4.53 -25.33 12.23
C VAL A 6 4.08 -26.78 12.14
N LEU A 7 3.71 -27.23 10.94
CA LEU A 7 3.31 -28.61 10.75
C LEU A 7 4.46 -29.55 11.08
N THR A 8 4.17 -30.59 11.85
CA THR A 8 5.10 -31.67 12.11
C THR A 8 5.50 -32.36 10.80
N PRO A 9 6.68 -32.99 10.71
CA PRO A 9 7.11 -33.74 9.53
C PRO A 9 6.07 -34.71 8.97
N PRO A 10 5.32 -35.49 9.78
CA PRO A 10 4.27 -36.38 9.27
C PRO A 10 3.07 -35.61 8.68
N ALA A 11 2.70 -34.44 9.24
CA ALA A 11 1.62 -33.63 8.68
C ALA A 11 2.02 -33.01 7.33
N ARG A 12 3.29 -32.64 7.14
CA ARG A 12 3.83 -32.21 5.84
C ARG A 12 3.81 -33.36 4.82
N ALA A 13 4.19 -34.58 5.23
CA ALA A 13 4.14 -35.75 4.35
C ALA A 13 2.71 -36.07 3.89
N LEU A 14 1.73 -35.98 4.79
CA LEU A 14 0.33 -36.19 4.45
C LEU A 14 -0.18 -35.11 3.49
N ALA A 15 0.15 -33.83 3.73
CA ALA A 15 -0.22 -32.73 2.84
C ALA A 15 0.40 -32.90 1.45
N ARG A 16 1.67 -33.36 1.35
CA ARG A 16 2.34 -33.71 0.08
C ARG A 16 1.60 -34.82 -0.67
N SER A 17 1.20 -35.87 0.06
CA SER A 17 0.43 -36.98 -0.52
C SER A 17 -0.93 -36.53 -1.06
N LEU A 18 -1.62 -35.62 -0.37
CA LEU A 18 -2.88 -35.03 -0.80
C LEU A 18 -2.70 -34.13 -2.04
N VAL A 19 -1.63 -33.33 -2.10
CA VAL A 19 -1.32 -32.52 -3.29
C VAL A 19 -1.00 -33.42 -4.47
N ARG A 20 -0.18 -34.48 -4.27
CA ARG A 20 0.13 -35.48 -5.31
C ARG A 20 -1.13 -36.19 -5.83
N ALA A 21 -2.01 -36.61 -4.92
CA ALA A 21 -3.27 -37.26 -5.31
C ALA A 21 -4.19 -36.33 -6.13
N ARG A 22 -4.13 -35.02 -5.87
CA ARG A 22 -4.98 -34.04 -6.53
C ARG A 22 -4.40 -33.52 -7.86
N THR A 23 -3.09 -33.51 -8.04
CA THR A 23 -2.40 -32.94 -9.21
C THR A 23 -1.73 -33.98 -10.10
N GLY A 24 -1.66 -35.25 -9.68
CA GLY A 24 -1.04 -36.35 -10.40
C GLY A 24 0.47 -36.25 -10.59
N ARG A 25 1.10 -35.16 -10.16
CA ARG A 25 2.55 -34.90 -10.30
C ARG A 25 3.16 -34.47 -8.96
N TRP A 26 4.34 -34.98 -8.69
CA TRP A 26 5.17 -34.53 -7.57
C TRP A 26 6.66 -34.57 -7.97
N PRO A 27 7.41 -33.47 -7.79
CA PRO A 27 6.90 -32.14 -7.46
C PRO A 27 5.94 -31.63 -8.55
N PRO A 28 4.89 -30.84 -8.19
CA PRO A 28 4.07 -30.20 -9.21
C PRO A 28 4.96 -29.33 -10.09
N ALA A 29 4.51 -29.02 -11.33
CA ALA A 29 5.18 -28.03 -12.18
C ALA A 29 5.49 -26.77 -11.35
N THR A 30 6.60 -26.10 -11.67
CA THR A 30 6.96 -24.85 -10.97
C THR A 30 5.83 -23.84 -11.10
N ARG A 31 5.36 -23.35 -9.95
CA ARG A 31 4.27 -22.40 -9.83
C ARG A 31 4.70 -21.21 -9.01
N LEU A 32 4.04 -20.09 -9.28
CA LEU A 32 4.14 -18.90 -8.46
C LEU A 32 3.11 -18.95 -7.32
N PHE A 33 3.57 -18.64 -6.12
CA PHE A 33 2.73 -18.37 -4.96
C PHE A 33 2.96 -16.89 -4.56
N ALA A 34 1.95 -16.06 -4.72
CA ALA A 34 1.96 -14.70 -4.18
C ALA A 34 1.42 -14.73 -2.76
N VAL A 35 2.22 -14.32 -1.79
CA VAL A 35 1.96 -14.51 -0.36
C VAL A 35 1.97 -13.16 0.36
N GLY A 36 0.82 -12.78 0.94
CA GLY A 36 0.68 -11.68 1.88
C GLY A 36 1.04 -12.11 3.32
N ASP A 37 0.46 -11.43 4.30
CA ASP A 37 0.62 -11.77 5.72
C ASP A 37 -0.60 -12.52 6.32
N GLY A 38 -1.69 -12.61 5.56
CA GLY A 38 -2.93 -13.28 5.97
C GLY A 38 -3.78 -12.47 6.94
N GLY A 39 -3.52 -11.17 7.05
CA GLY A 39 -4.26 -10.25 7.91
C GLY A 39 -5.52 -9.65 7.27
N GLY A 40 -5.75 -9.85 5.97
CA GLY A 40 -6.86 -9.27 5.22
C GLY A 40 -6.69 -7.78 4.92
N TRP A 41 -5.44 -7.33 4.77
CA TRP A 41 -5.06 -5.91 4.59
C TRP A 41 -4.48 -5.65 3.20
N SER A 42 -4.04 -4.39 3.01
CA SER A 42 -3.41 -3.92 1.78
C SER A 42 -2.30 -4.83 1.25
N VAL A 43 -1.57 -5.51 2.13
CA VAL A 43 -0.50 -6.45 1.76
C VAL A 43 -1.05 -7.72 1.10
N ASP A 44 -2.20 -8.22 1.57
CA ASP A 44 -2.88 -9.36 0.95
C ASP A 44 -3.48 -8.98 -0.41
N GLU A 45 -4.01 -7.75 -0.54
CA GLU A 45 -4.44 -7.19 -1.82
C GLU A 45 -3.28 -7.08 -2.82
N ASP A 46 -2.09 -6.65 -2.35
CA ASP A 46 -0.90 -6.62 -3.20
C ASP A 46 -0.53 -8.02 -3.70
N ALA A 47 -0.72 -9.06 -2.87
CA ALA A 47 -0.50 -10.44 -3.30
C ALA A 47 -1.53 -10.88 -4.38
N GLU A 48 -2.78 -10.44 -4.28
CA GLU A 48 -3.79 -10.66 -5.32
C GLU A 48 -3.40 -9.97 -6.63
N HIS A 49 -2.91 -8.73 -6.57
CA HIS A 49 -2.46 -7.98 -7.76
C HIS A 49 -1.23 -8.63 -8.42
N VAL A 50 -0.26 -9.10 -7.63
CA VAL A 50 0.91 -9.86 -8.14
C VAL A 50 0.44 -11.15 -8.82
N ALA A 51 -0.49 -11.88 -8.20
CA ALA A 51 -1.06 -13.10 -8.77
C ALA A 51 -1.82 -12.82 -10.08
N ALA A 52 -2.59 -11.74 -10.13
CA ALA A 52 -3.31 -11.32 -11.33
C ALA A 52 -2.35 -10.92 -12.48
N ALA A 53 -1.31 -10.14 -12.19
CA ALA A 53 -0.28 -9.79 -13.17
C ALA A 53 0.42 -11.04 -13.72
N ALA A 54 0.83 -11.96 -12.85
CA ALA A 54 1.43 -13.23 -13.26
C ALA A 54 0.50 -14.05 -14.16
N THR A 55 -0.80 -14.11 -13.82
CA THR A 55 -1.82 -14.82 -14.61
C THR A 55 -1.98 -14.20 -16.00
N ARG A 56 -2.06 -12.86 -16.11
CA ARG A 56 -2.11 -12.17 -17.41
C ARG A 56 -0.88 -12.45 -18.28
N LEU A 57 0.27 -12.65 -17.64
CA LEU A 57 1.53 -12.99 -18.29
C LEU A 57 1.68 -14.50 -18.60
N GLY A 58 0.64 -15.32 -18.36
CA GLY A 58 0.64 -16.75 -18.65
C GLY A 58 1.41 -17.62 -17.64
N ILE A 59 1.71 -17.08 -16.45
CA ILE A 59 2.41 -17.81 -15.38
C ILE A 59 1.38 -18.61 -14.55
N ASP A 60 1.67 -19.88 -14.28
CA ASP A 60 0.81 -20.73 -13.44
C ASP A 60 0.90 -20.29 -11.97
N VAL A 61 -0.20 -19.79 -11.45
CA VAL A 61 -0.33 -19.28 -10.08
C VAL A 61 -1.09 -20.28 -9.21
N ALA A 62 -0.59 -20.53 -8.02
CA ALA A 62 -1.22 -21.41 -7.04
C ALA A 62 -1.66 -20.64 -5.79
N PRO A 63 -2.73 -21.11 -5.10
CA PRO A 63 -3.23 -20.45 -3.90
C PRO A 63 -2.16 -20.35 -2.80
N ALA A 64 -1.94 -19.15 -2.27
CA ALA A 64 -0.90 -18.80 -1.27
C ALA A 64 -0.86 -19.77 -0.08
N ARG A 65 -2.02 -20.25 0.40
CA ARG A 65 -2.14 -21.18 1.54
C ARG A 65 -1.38 -22.50 1.34
N TRP A 66 -1.06 -22.86 0.11
CA TRP A 66 -0.35 -24.10 -0.21
C TRP A 66 1.17 -23.91 -0.28
N ALA A 67 1.68 -22.67 -0.33
CA ALA A 67 3.11 -22.39 -0.44
C ALA A 67 3.94 -23.11 0.64
N ARG A 68 3.47 -23.10 1.89
CA ARG A 68 4.15 -23.74 3.03
C ARG A 68 4.24 -25.27 2.97
N PHE A 69 3.47 -25.89 2.07
CA PHE A 69 3.41 -27.36 1.91
C PHE A 69 4.15 -27.81 0.65
N ALA A 70 4.41 -26.89 -0.27
CA ALA A 70 5.13 -27.13 -1.48
C ALA A 70 6.65 -27.08 -1.24
N GLU A 71 7.42 -27.53 -2.21
CA GLU A 71 8.88 -27.47 -2.24
C GLU A 71 9.34 -27.07 -3.64
N ARG A 72 10.50 -26.39 -3.72
CA ARG A 72 11.10 -25.99 -5.00
C ARG A 72 10.12 -25.24 -5.91
N GLN A 73 9.48 -24.23 -5.34
CA GLN A 73 8.52 -23.37 -6.04
C GLN A 73 9.03 -21.93 -6.04
N VAL A 74 8.36 -21.06 -6.80
CA VAL A 74 8.54 -19.62 -6.73
C VAL A 74 7.58 -19.06 -5.70
N VAL A 75 8.08 -18.34 -4.71
CA VAL A 75 7.26 -17.68 -3.70
C VAL A 75 7.61 -16.20 -3.69
N PHE A 76 6.63 -15.36 -3.98
CA PHE A 76 6.76 -13.91 -3.92
C PHE A 76 5.96 -13.35 -2.74
N HIS A 77 6.67 -12.73 -1.82
CA HIS A 77 6.10 -12.12 -0.62
C HIS A 77 5.82 -10.65 -0.83
N THR A 78 4.60 -10.21 -0.61
CA THR A 78 4.22 -8.79 -0.61
C THR A 78 4.39 -8.14 0.76
N SER A 79 4.66 -8.94 1.82
CA SER A 79 5.06 -8.47 3.14
C SER A 79 6.54 -8.73 3.37
N GLN A 80 7.34 -7.68 3.51
CA GLN A 80 8.75 -7.80 3.88
C GLN A 80 8.94 -8.44 5.26
N PHE A 81 8.01 -8.24 6.18
CA PHE A 81 8.04 -8.83 7.54
C PHE A 81 7.75 -10.33 7.54
N GLU A 82 6.92 -10.81 6.62
CA GLU A 82 6.65 -12.24 6.44
C GLU A 82 7.84 -12.94 5.76
N ALA A 83 8.42 -12.32 4.74
CA ALA A 83 9.49 -12.87 3.92
C ALA A 83 10.75 -13.21 4.71
N ILE A 84 11.07 -12.43 5.75
CA ILE A 84 12.28 -12.60 6.58
C ILE A 84 12.16 -13.68 7.65
N LEU A 85 11.02 -14.36 7.76
CA LEU A 85 10.85 -15.41 8.76
C LEU A 85 11.68 -16.66 8.41
N PRO A 86 12.29 -17.33 9.39
CA PRO A 86 13.16 -18.50 9.17
C PRO A 86 12.51 -19.58 8.30
N ARG A 87 11.20 -19.80 8.45
CA ARG A 87 10.46 -20.79 7.64
C ARG A 87 10.54 -20.57 6.14
N TRP A 88 10.79 -19.32 5.68
CA TRP A 88 10.98 -18.98 4.27
C TRP A 88 12.46 -18.96 3.90
N LEU A 89 13.30 -18.35 4.73
CA LEU A 89 14.74 -18.27 4.49
C LEU A 89 15.39 -19.67 4.40
N ASP A 90 14.93 -20.62 5.22
CA ASP A 90 15.41 -22.00 5.23
C ASP A 90 14.68 -22.92 4.23
N SER A 91 13.74 -22.39 3.45
CA SER A 91 12.98 -23.18 2.48
C SER A 91 13.79 -23.49 1.22
N SER A 92 13.33 -24.50 0.46
CA SER A 92 13.87 -24.81 -0.87
C SER A 92 13.27 -23.95 -2.00
N HIS A 93 12.47 -22.94 -1.67
CA HIS A 93 11.83 -22.06 -2.65
C HIS A 93 12.80 -21.03 -3.21
N SER A 94 12.55 -20.60 -4.46
CA SER A 94 13.10 -19.35 -4.98
C SER A 94 12.26 -18.21 -4.46
N LEU A 95 12.87 -17.29 -3.69
CA LEU A 95 12.14 -16.24 -2.99
C LEU A 95 12.17 -14.91 -3.75
N GLY A 96 11.01 -14.28 -3.85
CA GLY A 96 10.87 -12.87 -4.19
C GLY A 96 10.25 -12.12 -3.02
N ILE A 97 10.52 -10.82 -2.95
CA ILE A 97 10.02 -9.95 -1.90
C ILE A 97 9.67 -8.57 -2.44
N ALA A 98 8.57 -8.02 -1.96
CA ALA A 98 8.29 -6.60 -2.06
C ALA A 98 8.87 -5.88 -0.84
N TYR A 99 9.97 -5.15 -1.03
CA TYR A 99 10.60 -4.33 -0.01
C TYR A 99 10.15 -2.87 -0.23
N LEU A 100 9.02 -2.53 0.37
CA LEU A 100 8.31 -1.32 -0.02
C LEU A 100 8.66 -0.10 0.81
N HIS A 101 8.93 -0.26 2.09
CA HIS A 101 9.17 0.86 2.99
C HIS A 101 10.04 0.46 4.18
N GLY A 102 10.56 1.45 4.87
CA GLY A 102 11.23 1.26 6.15
C GLY A 102 12.72 1.57 6.07
N ARG A 103 13.07 2.70 6.66
CA ARG A 103 14.47 3.05 6.88
C ARG A 103 14.92 2.41 8.18
N PRO A 104 16.07 1.74 8.24
CA PRO A 104 16.68 1.34 9.50
C PRO A 104 16.92 2.57 10.39
N GLY A 105 16.83 2.42 11.69
CA GLY A 105 16.93 3.51 12.66
C GLY A 105 15.64 4.35 12.82
N THR A 106 14.52 3.94 12.23
CA THR A 106 13.23 4.62 12.44
C THR A 106 12.78 4.44 13.88
N ALA A 107 12.63 5.56 14.61
CA ALA A 107 12.26 5.55 16.03
C ALA A 107 10.93 4.81 16.26
N GLY A 108 10.91 3.91 17.25
CA GLY A 108 9.74 3.13 17.61
C GLY A 108 9.38 1.98 16.65
N MET A 109 10.24 1.68 15.67
CA MET A 109 10.00 0.63 14.68
C MET A 109 11.20 -0.34 14.51
N PRO A 110 11.61 -1.04 15.55
CA PRO A 110 12.76 -1.95 15.50
C PRO A 110 12.59 -3.12 14.51
N GLU A 111 11.38 -3.39 14.08
CA GLU A 111 11.10 -4.36 13.02
C GLU A 111 11.69 -3.97 11.68
N LEU A 112 11.87 -2.67 11.40
CA LEU A 112 12.51 -2.19 10.17
C LEU A 112 14.01 -2.48 10.17
N ASP A 113 14.67 -2.31 11.32
CA ASP A 113 16.08 -2.70 11.48
C ASP A 113 16.25 -4.21 11.25
N ARG A 114 15.38 -5.02 11.85
CA ARG A 114 15.41 -6.49 11.64
C ARG A 114 15.20 -6.87 10.17
N CYS A 115 14.28 -6.19 9.46
CA CYS A 115 14.07 -6.43 8.03
C CYS A 115 15.34 -6.12 7.23
N PHE A 116 15.95 -4.96 7.46
CA PHE A 116 17.14 -4.53 6.74
C PHE A 116 18.35 -5.43 7.06
N ASP A 117 18.58 -5.75 8.35
CA ASP A 117 19.65 -6.65 8.77
C ASP A 117 19.47 -8.05 8.20
N THR A 118 18.24 -8.56 8.16
CA THR A 118 17.97 -9.86 7.55
C THR A 118 18.21 -9.83 6.04
N LEU A 119 17.77 -8.78 5.35
CA LEU A 119 18.05 -8.60 3.94
C LEU A 119 19.56 -8.58 3.67
N ARG A 120 20.33 -7.82 4.46
CA ARG A 120 21.80 -7.73 4.34
C ARG A 120 22.49 -9.06 4.58
N ASN A 121 22.07 -9.81 5.61
CA ASN A 121 22.68 -11.07 5.99
C ASN A 121 22.28 -12.25 5.10
N HIS A 122 21.17 -12.13 4.38
CA HIS A 122 20.58 -13.18 3.54
C HIS A 122 20.24 -12.70 2.14
N SER A 123 20.98 -11.70 1.61
CA SER A 123 20.72 -11.11 0.30
C SER A 123 20.62 -12.13 -0.83
N GLU A 124 21.46 -13.18 -0.77
CA GLU A 124 21.49 -14.28 -1.74
C GLU A 124 20.19 -15.11 -1.78
N ARG A 125 19.40 -15.10 -0.70
CA ARG A 125 18.14 -15.85 -0.64
C ARG A 125 17.02 -15.23 -1.46
N PHE A 126 17.12 -13.93 -1.75
CA PHE A 126 16.10 -13.22 -2.52
C PHE A 126 16.51 -13.11 -3.98
N ALA A 127 15.87 -13.92 -4.82
CA ALA A 127 16.14 -13.95 -6.25
C ALA A 127 15.56 -12.73 -6.98
N ARG A 128 14.49 -12.13 -6.45
CA ARG A 128 13.82 -10.95 -6.99
C ARG A 128 13.32 -10.05 -5.86
N ILE A 129 13.58 -8.75 -5.99
CA ILE A 129 13.13 -7.75 -5.02
C ILE A 129 12.41 -6.64 -5.77
N GLN A 130 11.14 -6.43 -5.45
CA GLN A 130 10.38 -5.27 -5.87
C GLN A 130 10.62 -4.12 -4.91
N VAL A 131 10.86 -2.94 -5.45
CA VAL A 131 10.84 -1.66 -4.73
C VAL A 131 9.96 -0.68 -5.49
N THR A 132 9.36 0.28 -4.79
CA THR A 132 8.38 1.19 -5.40
C THR A 132 8.99 2.49 -5.92
N HIS A 133 10.13 2.93 -5.37
CA HIS A 133 10.74 4.22 -5.65
C HIS A 133 12.28 4.20 -5.49
N ALA A 134 12.94 5.26 -5.92
CA ALA A 134 14.41 5.33 -5.97
C ALA A 134 15.07 5.15 -4.60
N GLU A 135 14.52 5.76 -3.56
CA GLU A 135 15.12 5.66 -2.23
C GLU A 135 15.16 4.21 -1.72
N MET A 136 14.07 3.44 -1.90
CA MET A 136 14.08 2.02 -1.53
C MET A 136 14.99 1.20 -2.43
N HIS A 137 15.14 1.57 -3.70
CA HIS A 137 16.11 0.95 -4.60
C HIS A 137 17.53 1.09 -4.05
N GLU A 138 17.96 2.31 -3.72
CA GLU A 138 19.28 2.58 -3.16
C GLU A 138 19.48 1.89 -1.79
N LEU A 139 18.44 1.88 -0.95
CA LEU A 139 18.49 1.20 0.34
C LEU A 139 18.74 -0.31 0.17
N VAL A 140 18.03 -0.96 -0.75
CA VAL A 140 18.18 -2.40 -1.02
C VAL A 140 19.57 -2.70 -1.60
N LEU A 141 20.08 -1.86 -2.49
CA LEU A 141 21.44 -2.00 -3.01
C LEU A 141 22.49 -1.84 -1.90
N SER A 142 22.28 -0.92 -0.95
CA SER A 142 23.18 -0.73 0.19
C SER A 142 23.22 -1.93 1.15
N ALA A 143 22.21 -2.80 1.12
CA ALA A 143 22.21 -4.08 1.83
C ALA A 143 23.06 -5.17 1.13
N GLY A 144 23.69 -4.85 0.00
CA GLY A 144 24.53 -5.81 -0.74
C GLY A 144 23.76 -6.70 -1.73
N VAL A 145 22.52 -6.34 -2.06
CA VAL A 145 21.74 -7.04 -3.09
C VAL A 145 22.29 -6.68 -4.47
N ALA A 146 22.47 -7.67 -5.33
CA ALA A 146 22.93 -7.46 -6.69
C ALA A 146 21.89 -6.70 -7.53
N PRO A 147 22.28 -5.66 -8.31
CA PRO A 147 21.35 -4.76 -8.99
C PRO A 147 20.37 -5.48 -9.92
N GLU A 148 20.77 -6.55 -10.57
CA GLU A 148 19.94 -7.34 -11.48
C GLU A 148 18.79 -8.11 -10.77
N ARG A 149 18.78 -8.12 -9.44
CA ARG A 149 17.71 -8.71 -8.62
C ARG A 149 16.71 -7.68 -8.13
N VAL A 150 16.98 -6.37 -8.32
CA VAL A 150 16.16 -5.28 -7.81
C VAL A 150 15.36 -4.65 -8.95
N PHE A 151 14.04 -4.64 -8.82
CA PHE A 151 13.10 -4.17 -9.82
C PHE A 151 12.27 -3.02 -9.26
N ARG A 152 12.32 -1.87 -9.93
CA ARG A 152 11.44 -0.74 -9.59
C ARG A 152 10.08 -0.95 -10.24
N ILE A 153 9.12 -1.38 -9.44
CA ILE A 153 7.73 -1.55 -9.84
C ILE A 153 6.87 -0.80 -8.83
N PRO A 154 6.28 0.34 -9.20
CA PRO A 154 5.41 1.11 -8.32
C PRO A 154 4.16 0.30 -7.97
N LEU A 155 3.46 0.70 -6.91
CA LEU A 155 2.11 0.20 -6.67
C LEU A 155 1.19 0.75 -7.75
N GLY A 156 0.28 -0.10 -8.22
CA GLY A 156 -0.73 0.25 -9.20
C GLY A 156 -2.08 0.55 -8.56
N ILE A 157 -3.06 0.82 -9.42
CA ILE A 157 -4.45 1.10 -9.04
C ILE A 157 -5.42 0.31 -9.92
N ASP A 158 -6.52 -0.12 -9.31
CA ASP A 158 -7.67 -0.68 -10.00
C ASP A 158 -8.69 0.44 -10.29
N LEU A 159 -8.78 0.81 -11.57
CA LEU A 159 -9.65 1.90 -12.01
C LEU A 159 -11.14 1.54 -12.01
N GLU A 160 -11.48 0.26 -12.02
CA GLU A 160 -12.87 -0.21 -11.91
C GLU A 160 -13.38 -0.05 -10.47
N HIS A 161 -12.53 -0.33 -9.50
CA HIS A 161 -12.85 -0.12 -8.08
C HIS A 161 -12.85 1.35 -7.68
N PHE A 162 -12.03 2.20 -8.33
CA PHE A 162 -11.95 3.64 -8.07
C PHE A 162 -12.34 4.44 -9.33
N PRO A 163 -13.63 4.42 -9.70
CA PRO A 163 -14.11 5.17 -10.86
C PRO A 163 -14.07 6.68 -10.60
N LEU A 164 -13.94 7.45 -11.67
CA LEU A 164 -14.02 8.91 -11.61
C LEU A 164 -15.40 9.34 -11.11
N GLY A 165 -15.44 10.10 -10.03
CA GLY A 165 -16.69 10.64 -9.49
C GLY A 165 -17.22 11.83 -10.29
N ASP A 166 -18.52 12.06 -10.25
CA ASP A 166 -19.21 13.24 -10.80
C ASP A 166 -20.04 13.95 -9.71
N SER A 167 -20.78 14.99 -10.08
CA SER A 167 -21.63 15.72 -9.12
C SER A 167 -22.72 14.86 -8.49
N THR A 168 -23.25 13.88 -9.22
CA THR A 168 -24.30 12.96 -8.75
C THR A 168 -23.75 11.96 -7.75
N THR A 169 -22.62 11.33 -8.07
CA THR A 169 -21.93 10.39 -7.16
C THR A 169 -21.46 11.11 -5.89
N ARG A 170 -20.99 12.36 -6.02
CA ARG A 170 -20.61 13.20 -4.87
C ARG A 170 -21.81 13.50 -3.95
N ALA A 171 -22.94 13.92 -4.51
CA ALA A 171 -24.14 14.22 -3.71
C ALA A 171 -24.62 12.98 -2.95
N ARG A 172 -24.69 11.83 -3.62
CA ARG A 172 -25.09 10.55 -3.01
C ARG A 172 -24.10 10.10 -1.92
N ALA A 173 -22.80 10.27 -2.15
CA ALA A 173 -21.77 9.91 -1.17
C ALA A 173 -21.88 10.77 0.10
N ARG A 174 -22.11 12.08 -0.05
CA ARG A 174 -22.30 13.00 1.08
C ARG A 174 -23.57 12.71 1.87
N GLU A 175 -24.69 12.45 1.19
CA GLU A 175 -25.94 12.05 1.81
C GLU A 175 -25.76 10.75 2.63
N ALA A 176 -25.17 9.72 2.02
CA ALA A 176 -24.93 8.43 2.68
C ALA A 176 -24.02 8.53 3.91
N LEU A 177 -23.08 9.48 3.91
CA LEU A 177 -22.14 9.73 5.02
C LEU A 177 -22.67 10.77 6.04
N GLY A 178 -23.84 11.36 5.80
CA GLY A 178 -24.40 12.41 6.63
C GLY A 178 -23.55 13.68 6.65
N LEU A 179 -22.93 14.03 5.52
CA LEU A 179 -22.12 15.23 5.34
C LEU A 179 -22.97 16.37 4.76
N PRO A 180 -22.83 17.60 5.27
CA PRO A 180 -23.52 18.76 4.69
C PRO A 180 -23.13 18.97 3.22
N ALA A 181 -24.08 19.29 2.37
CA ALA A 181 -23.82 19.55 0.95
C ALA A 181 -22.85 20.72 0.72
N SER A 182 -22.90 21.73 1.60
CA SER A 182 -22.06 22.94 1.57
C SER A 182 -20.72 22.79 2.27
N ALA A 183 -20.44 21.65 2.93
CA ALA A 183 -19.18 21.46 3.63
C ALA A 183 -18.00 21.37 2.65
N PHE A 184 -16.85 21.91 3.05
CA PHE A 184 -15.56 21.55 2.48
C PHE A 184 -15.03 20.31 3.19
N VAL A 185 -14.94 19.19 2.48
CA VAL A 185 -14.63 17.89 3.05
C VAL A 185 -13.18 17.49 2.76
N ALA A 186 -12.33 17.52 3.78
CA ALA A 186 -10.96 17.03 3.72
C ALA A 186 -10.89 15.57 4.19
N GLY A 187 -10.37 14.67 3.36
CA GLY A 187 -10.28 13.24 3.66
C GLY A 187 -8.91 12.79 4.12
N SER A 188 -8.86 11.85 5.08
CA SER A 188 -7.66 11.11 5.44
C SER A 188 -8.04 9.68 5.85
N PHE A 189 -7.68 8.69 5.03
CA PHE A 189 -8.15 7.31 5.17
C PHE A 189 -7.06 6.36 5.66
N GLN A 190 -5.94 6.90 6.10
CA GLN A 190 -4.80 6.12 6.59
C GLN A 190 -5.09 5.58 8.01
N LYS A 191 -4.61 4.35 8.28
CA LYS A 191 -4.57 3.82 9.63
C LYS A 191 -3.40 4.46 10.38
N ASP A 192 -3.68 5.47 11.19
CA ASP A 192 -2.69 6.31 11.87
C ASP A 192 -2.62 6.09 13.40
N GLY A 193 -3.33 5.11 13.91
CA GLY A 193 -3.19 4.62 15.29
C GLY A 193 -2.44 3.30 15.37
N VAL A 194 -1.75 3.09 16.50
CA VAL A 194 -1.06 1.83 16.81
C VAL A 194 -2.08 0.74 17.14
N GLY A 195 -1.79 -0.50 16.74
CA GLY A 195 -2.62 -1.67 17.00
C GLY A 195 -3.89 -1.74 16.13
N TRP A 196 -4.84 -2.59 16.55
CA TRP A 196 -6.10 -2.87 15.84
C TRP A 196 -7.35 -2.47 16.63
N GLY A 197 -7.18 -1.89 17.81
CA GLY A 197 -8.26 -1.35 18.63
C GLY A 197 -8.61 0.09 18.22
N GLU A 198 -8.90 0.93 19.21
CA GLU A 198 -9.28 2.33 18.98
C GLU A 198 -8.16 3.16 18.33
N GLY A 199 -6.87 2.79 18.55
CA GLY A 199 -5.73 3.54 18.03
C GLY A 199 -5.54 4.89 18.70
N VAL A 200 -5.62 4.93 20.01
CA VAL A 200 -5.40 6.15 20.83
C VAL A 200 -3.93 6.56 20.87
N GLU A 201 -3.01 5.64 20.67
CA GLU A 201 -1.60 5.89 20.50
C GLU A 201 -1.30 6.23 19.03
N PRO A 202 -0.65 7.37 18.72
CA PRO A 202 -0.39 7.78 17.35
C PRO A 202 0.70 6.92 16.70
N LYS A 203 0.47 6.50 15.47
CA LYS A 203 1.48 5.89 14.62
C LYS A 203 2.23 7.01 13.89
N LEU A 204 3.26 7.58 14.50
CA LEU A 204 3.93 8.81 14.07
C LEU A 204 4.45 8.78 12.63
N ILE A 205 4.84 7.62 12.10
CA ILE A 205 5.25 7.52 10.68
C ILE A 205 4.14 7.87 9.70
N LYS A 206 2.87 7.89 10.15
CA LYS A 206 1.70 8.28 9.35
C LYS A 206 1.31 9.76 9.52
N GLY A 207 2.01 10.50 10.39
CA GLY A 207 1.80 11.93 10.61
C GLY A 207 0.41 12.31 11.11
N PRO A 208 -0.21 11.59 12.09
CA PRO A 208 -1.53 11.94 12.59
C PRO A 208 -1.54 13.29 13.31
N ASP A 209 -0.44 13.66 13.93
CA ASP A 209 -0.22 14.95 14.59
C ASP A 209 -0.11 16.09 13.56
N THR A 210 0.59 15.86 12.44
CA THR A 210 0.65 16.79 11.31
C THR A 210 -0.74 16.99 10.68
N LEU A 211 -1.52 15.91 10.53
CA LEU A 211 -2.90 15.99 10.04
C LEU A 211 -3.78 16.88 10.94
N VAL A 212 -3.71 16.68 12.26
CA VAL A 212 -4.51 17.46 13.23
C VAL A 212 -4.09 18.93 13.17
N ALA A 213 -2.78 19.22 13.18
CA ALA A 213 -2.28 20.58 13.12
C ALA A 213 -2.65 21.28 11.79
N ALA A 214 -2.62 20.56 10.67
CA ALA A 214 -3.07 21.08 9.37
C ALA A 214 -4.60 21.34 9.36
N ALA A 215 -5.40 20.43 9.92
CA ALA A 215 -6.84 20.61 10.02
C ALA A 215 -7.23 21.82 10.88
N GLU A 216 -6.50 22.08 11.96
CA GLU A 216 -6.71 23.26 12.82
C GLU A 216 -6.45 24.57 12.05
N ARG A 217 -5.33 24.66 11.30
CA ARG A 217 -5.02 25.80 10.44
C ARG A 217 -6.03 25.95 9.30
N LEU A 218 -6.37 24.86 8.65
CA LEU A 218 -7.35 24.85 7.56
C LEU A 218 -8.71 25.36 8.05
N ARG A 219 -9.16 24.94 9.23
CA ARG A 219 -10.42 25.39 9.84
C ARG A 219 -10.47 26.89 10.07
N ALA A 220 -9.34 27.52 10.37
CA ALA A 220 -9.29 28.98 10.56
C ALA A 220 -9.59 29.76 9.27
N HIS A 221 -9.29 29.17 8.10
CA HIS A 221 -9.50 29.79 6.79
C HIS A 221 -10.77 29.26 6.08
N VAL A 222 -11.25 28.08 6.44
CA VAL A 222 -12.40 27.39 5.84
C VAL A 222 -13.36 26.97 6.95
N PRO A 223 -14.26 27.88 7.38
CA PRO A 223 -15.21 27.64 8.46
C PRO A 223 -16.15 26.45 8.26
N GLU A 224 -16.45 26.06 7.04
CA GLU A 224 -17.27 24.91 6.69
C GLU A 224 -16.50 23.58 6.57
N LEU A 225 -15.25 23.54 7.02
CA LEU A 225 -14.44 22.31 7.04
C LEU A 225 -15.10 21.20 7.85
N VAL A 226 -15.15 20.01 7.23
CA VAL A 226 -15.41 18.73 7.88
C VAL A 226 -14.30 17.76 7.52
N VAL A 227 -13.68 17.11 8.50
CA VAL A 227 -12.67 16.08 8.25
C VAL A 227 -13.36 14.72 8.13
N LEU A 228 -13.21 14.03 6.98
CA LEU A 228 -13.69 12.68 6.81
C LEU A 228 -12.56 11.67 7.07
N LEU A 229 -12.79 10.80 8.03
CA LEU A 229 -11.89 9.73 8.43
C LEU A 229 -12.51 8.37 8.08
N THR A 230 -11.71 7.44 7.56
CA THR A 230 -12.15 6.05 7.42
C THR A 230 -11.17 5.08 8.10
N GLY A 231 -11.64 3.84 8.26
CA GLY A 231 -10.82 2.74 8.75
C GLY A 231 -10.71 2.63 10.27
N PRO A 232 -10.08 1.56 10.75
CA PRO A 232 -9.88 1.30 12.17
C PRO A 232 -8.75 2.16 12.76
N ALA A 233 -8.65 2.15 14.09
CA ALA A 233 -7.53 2.73 14.84
C ALA A 233 -7.29 4.23 14.55
N ARG A 234 -8.38 5.03 14.59
CA ARG A 234 -8.36 6.48 14.39
C ARG A 234 -8.59 7.27 15.69
N GLY A 235 -8.46 6.62 16.85
CA GLY A 235 -8.80 7.21 18.17
C GLY A 235 -7.97 8.43 18.52
N TYR A 236 -6.68 8.45 18.18
CA TYR A 236 -5.84 9.64 18.40
C TYR A 236 -6.39 10.85 17.64
N VAL A 237 -6.53 10.76 16.33
CA VAL A 237 -6.98 11.87 15.49
C VAL A 237 -8.39 12.34 15.89
N ARG A 238 -9.31 11.40 16.15
CA ARG A 238 -10.67 11.74 16.59
C ARG A 238 -10.66 12.57 17.87
N ARG A 239 -9.94 12.11 18.89
CA ARG A 239 -9.82 12.82 20.17
C ARG A 239 -9.22 14.23 19.99
N GLU A 240 -8.16 14.34 19.19
CA GLU A 240 -7.51 15.63 18.97
C GLU A 240 -8.39 16.62 18.18
N LEU A 241 -9.17 16.14 17.21
CA LEU A 241 -10.16 16.97 16.49
C LEU A 241 -11.30 17.41 17.43
N GLU A 242 -11.79 16.51 18.29
CA GLU A 242 -12.82 16.83 19.31
C GLU A 242 -12.35 17.92 20.28
N GLN A 243 -11.13 17.80 20.81
CA GLN A 243 -10.54 18.79 21.73
C GLN A 243 -10.39 20.17 21.10
N ARG A 244 -10.19 20.26 19.78
CA ARG A 244 -10.07 21.51 19.01
C ARG A 244 -11.39 22.01 18.43
N GLY A 245 -12.49 21.30 18.68
CA GLY A 245 -13.80 21.64 18.11
C GLY A 245 -13.85 21.59 16.59
N ILE A 246 -13.02 20.76 15.96
CA ILE A 246 -12.98 20.57 14.51
C ILE A 246 -14.02 19.51 14.13
N PRO A 247 -15.02 19.84 13.31
CA PRO A 247 -16.02 18.87 12.87
C PRO A 247 -15.38 17.74 12.07
N TYR A 248 -15.76 16.50 12.40
CA TYR A 248 -15.32 15.34 11.66
C TYR A 248 -16.43 14.30 11.52
N ARG A 249 -16.28 13.43 10.52
CA ARG A 249 -17.05 12.21 10.37
C ARG A 249 -16.10 11.03 10.32
N HIS A 250 -16.37 9.97 11.06
CA HIS A 250 -15.61 8.74 11.03
C HIS A 250 -16.52 7.58 10.60
N THR A 251 -16.04 6.77 9.66
CA THR A 251 -16.69 5.54 9.22
C THR A 251 -15.68 4.41 9.06
N VAL A 252 -16.13 3.18 9.15
CA VAL A 252 -15.31 1.99 8.85
C VAL A 252 -15.90 1.34 7.62
N ALA A 253 -15.21 1.51 6.50
CA ALA A 253 -15.60 0.87 5.24
C ALA A 253 -15.45 -0.66 5.36
N ARG A 254 -16.44 -1.38 4.85
CA ARG A 254 -16.51 -2.84 4.87
C ARG A 254 -16.11 -3.47 3.53
N SER A 255 -16.01 -2.65 2.49
CA SER A 255 -15.61 -3.06 1.14
C SER A 255 -14.85 -1.95 0.43
N ARG A 256 -14.17 -2.29 -0.67
CA ARG A 256 -13.48 -1.32 -1.53
C ARG A 256 -14.43 -0.30 -2.15
N GLU A 257 -15.65 -0.71 -2.48
CA GLU A 257 -16.69 0.17 -3.03
C GLU A 257 -17.14 1.21 -1.99
N GLU A 258 -17.13 0.86 -0.71
CA GLU A 258 -17.39 1.83 0.36
C GLU A 258 -16.25 2.82 0.51
N VAL A 259 -14.99 2.40 0.35
CA VAL A 259 -13.83 3.29 0.31
C VAL A 259 -13.91 4.22 -0.89
N ALA A 260 -14.18 3.70 -2.09
CA ALA A 260 -14.32 4.50 -3.30
C ALA A 260 -15.43 5.56 -3.17
N ARG A 261 -16.58 5.18 -2.60
CA ARG A 261 -17.65 6.14 -2.28
C ARG A 261 -17.22 7.23 -1.31
N ALA A 262 -16.37 6.90 -0.32
CA ALA A 262 -15.87 7.90 0.60
C ALA A 262 -14.97 8.92 -0.10
N TYR A 263 -14.16 8.51 -1.09
CA TYR A 263 -13.41 9.45 -1.94
C TYR A 263 -14.33 10.40 -2.70
N HIS A 264 -15.44 9.94 -3.26
CA HIS A 264 -16.37 10.80 -4.01
C HIS A 264 -16.99 11.92 -3.15
N ALA A 265 -17.00 11.79 -1.82
CA ALA A 265 -17.52 12.83 -0.93
C ALA A 265 -16.55 14.01 -0.72
N LEU A 266 -15.27 13.85 -1.10
CA LEU A 266 -14.19 14.78 -0.76
C LEU A 266 -14.08 15.97 -1.71
N ASP A 267 -13.52 17.06 -1.19
CA ASP A 267 -12.98 18.20 -1.93
C ASP A 267 -11.46 18.11 -2.06
N VAL A 268 -10.80 17.55 -1.05
CA VAL A 268 -9.36 17.35 -1.01
C VAL A 268 -9.03 16.10 -0.21
N TYR A 269 -8.00 15.38 -0.62
CA TYR A 269 -7.44 14.27 0.15
C TYR A 269 -6.06 14.65 0.70
N LEU A 270 -5.82 14.32 1.98
CA LEU A 270 -4.60 14.70 2.70
C LEU A 270 -3.77 13.45 3.07
N VAL A 271 -2.51 13.42 2.63
CA VAL A 271 -1.50 12.45 3.06
C VAL A 271 -0.42 13.20 3.82
N THR A 272 -0.30 12.94 5.12
CA THR A 272 0.63 13.63 6.02
C THR A 272 1.74 12.73 6.55
N SER A 273 1.95 11.58 5.91
CA SER A 273 2.91 10.57 6.35
C SER A 273 4.35 11.10 6.33
N ARG A 274 5.15 10.61 7.28
CA ARG A 274 6.60 10.81 7.36
C ARG A 274 7.38 9.76 6.58
N GLN A 275 6.80 8.57 6.43
CA GLN A 275 7.43 7.47 5.71
C GLN A 275 6.38 6.55 5.09
N GLU A 276 6.55 6.24 3.82
CA GLU A 276 5.71 5.33 3.04
C GLU A 276 6.55 4.60 1.98
N GLY A 277 6.08 3.46 1.53
CA GLY A 277 6.60 2.83 0.31
C GLY A 277 5.85 3.33 -0.92
N GLY A 278 4.57 3.01 -0.97
CA GLY A 278 3.63 3.51 -1.96
C GLY A 278 2.29 3.71 -1.28
N PRO A 279 1.96 4.94 -0.87
CA PRO A 279 0.66 5.17 -0.24
C PRO A 279 -0.45 4.96 -1.27
N LYS A 280 -1.15 3.83 -1.19
CA LYS A 280 -2.28 3.48 -2.11
C LYS A 280 -3.27 4.63 -2.23
N ALA A 281 -3.53 5.29 -1.11
CA ALA A 281 -4.44 6.42 -1.04
C ALA A 281 -4.10 7.57 -2.01
N VAL A 282 -2.85 7.72 -2.43
CA VAL A 282 -2.44 8.68 -3.47
C VAL A 282 -3.11 8.32 -4.80
N LEU A 283 -2.91 7.10 -5.28
CA LEU A 283 -3.53 6.67 -6.55
C LEU A 283 -5.06 6.51 -6.45
N GLU A 284 -5.59 6.09 -5.30
CA GLU A 284 -7.03 6.00 -5.05
C GLU A 284 -7.70 7.38 -5.14
N SER A 285 -7.08 8.40 -4.53
CA SER A 285 -7.52 9.79 -4.61
C SER A 285 -7.50 10.29 -6.06
N LEU A 286 -6.38 10.14 -6.76
CA LEU A 286 -6.21 10.56 -8.15
C LEU A 286 -7.20 9.85 -9.07
N ALA A 287 -7.39 8.54 -8.92
CA ALA A 287 -8.34 7.75 -9.71
C ALA A 287 -9.78 8.21 -9.51
N SER A 288 -10.16 8.50 -8.27
CA SER A 288 -11.50 8.99 -7.92
C SER A 288 -11.73 10.45 -8.34
N GLY A 289 -10.71 11.13 -8.86
CA GLY A 289 -10.76 12.52 -9.26
C GLY A 289 -10.84 13.49 -8.06
N VAL A 290 -10.12 13.20 -7.00
CA VAL A 290 -10.05 14.07 -5.81
C VAL A 290 -8.71 14.79 -5.80
N PRO A 291 -8.69 16.13 -5.71
CA PRO A 291 -7.46 16.89 -5.51
C PRO A 291 -6.65 16.35 -4.33
N LEU A 292 -5.35 16.16 -4.53
CA LEU A 292 -4.45 15.54 -3.58
C LEU A 292 -3.45 16.56 -3.02
N VAL A 293 -3.32 16.58 -1.69
CA VAL A 293 -2.18 17.18 -0.99
C VAL A 293 -1.42 16.04 -0.30
N THR A 294 -0.14 15.88 -0.58
CA THR A 294 0.67 14.78 -0.04
C THR A 294 2.06 15.25 0.36
N THR A 295 2.58 14.70 1.44
CA THR A 295 3.99 14.83 1.78
C THR A 295 4.87 14.09 0.77
N ARG A 296 6.16 14.51 0.67
CA ARG A 296 7.20 13.89 -0.19
C ARG A 296 7.64 12.54 0.38
N VAL A 297 6.83 11.50 0.21
CA VAL A 297 7.09 10.18 0.76
C VAL A 297 6.89 9.08 -0.28
N GLY A 298 7.75 8.07 -0.23
CA GLY A 298 7.66 6.89 -1.06
C GLY A 298 7.50 7.22 -2.54
N GLN A 299 6.70 6.41 -3.25
CA GLN A 299 6.45 6.68 -4.68
C GLN A 299 5.66 7.97 -4.94
N ALA A 300 4.98 8.56 -3.94
CA ALA A 300 4.24 9.81 -4.13
C ALA A 300 5.15 10.94 -4.65
N GLN A 301 6.39 11.03 -4.15
CA GLN A 301 7.36 12.04 -4.59
C GLN A 301 7.80 11.90 -6.05
N GLU A 302 7.59 10.74 -6.67
CA GLU A 302 7.95 10.47 -8.07
C GLU A 302 6.75 10.61 -9.02
N ILE A 303 5.54 10.24 -8.55
CA ILE A 303 4.34 10.25 -9.39
C ILE A 303 3.57 11.57 -9.31
N VAL A 304 3.74 12.33 -8.22
CA VAL A 304 3.08 13.63 -8.04
C VAL A 304 4.02 14.75 -8.50
N GLY A 305 3.70 15.33 -9.64
CA GLY A 305 4.35 16.57 -10.12
C GLY A 305 3.71 17.77 -9.44
N ALA A 306 4.50 18.54 -8.68
CA ALA A 306 4.02 19.67 -7.89
C ALA A 306 3.18 20.66 -8.73
N GLY A 307 1.93 20.89 -8.33
CA GLY A 307 0.98 21.79 -9.01
C GLY A 307 0.39 21.25 -10.30
N ARG A 308 0.79 20.07 -10.78
CA ARG A 308 0.26 19.47 -12.02
C ARG A 308 -0.90 18.50 -11.74
N ASN A 309 -0.65 17.45 -10.99
CA ASN A 309 -1.60 16.37 -10.69
C ASN A 309 -1.83 16.17 -9.18
N GLY A 310 -1.21 17.01 -8.36
CA GLY A 310 -1.31 17.04 -6.91
C GLY A 310 -0.43 18.16 -6.35
N LEU A 311 -0.59 18.44 -5.06
CA LEU A 311 0.20 19.41 -4.32
C LEU A 311 1.14 18.64 -3.38
N LEU A 312 2.44 18.84 -3.59
CA LEU A 312 3.50 18.13 -2.89
C LEU A 312 4.15 19.06 -1.86
N VAL A 313 4.10 18.66 -0.60
CA VAL A 313 4.63 19.44 0.55
C VAL A 313 5.74 18.66 1.26
N ASP A 314 6.51 19.36 2.08
CA ASP A 314 7.54 18.70 2.86
C ASP A 314 6.95 17.95 4.07
N VAL A 315 7.69 16.95 4.56
CA VAL A 315 7.29 16.17 5.75
C VAL A 315 7.30 17.09 6.97
N ASP A 316 6.30 16.89 7.85
CA ASP A 316 6.10 17.68 9.08
C ASP A 316 5.67 19.13 8.89
N ASP A 317 5.41 19.55 7.66
CA ASP A 317 4.95 20.91 7.35
C ASP A 317 3.40 20.97 7.33
N ALA A 318 2.80 21.10 8.52
CA ALA A 318 1.36 21.22 8.68
C ALA A 318 0.80 22.54 8.11
N GLU A 319 1.63 23.59 8.04
CA GLU A 319 1.26 24.88 7.46
C GLU A 319 1.12 24.76 5.95
N ALA A 320 2.13 24.21 5.26
CA ALA A 320 2.05 23.97 3.83
C ALA A 320 0.92 23.03 3.43
N VAL A 321 0.61 22.00 4.24
CA VAL A 321 -0.57 21.12 4.02
C VAL A 321 -1.87 21.94 4.06
N ALA A 322 -2.01 22.81 5.05
CA ALA A 322 -3.19 23.65 5.19
C ALA A 322 -3.32 24.68 4.06
N GLU A 323 -2.25 25.40 3.72
CA GLU A 323 -2.21 26.37 2.63
C GLU A 323 -2.54 25.72 1.27
N ALA A 324 -1.99 24.54 1.01
CA ALA A 324 -2.31 23.76 -0.17
C ALA A 324 -3.80 23.37 -0.23
N ALA A 325 -4.39 22.96 0.88
CA ALA A 325 -5.82 22.64 0.96
C ALA A 325 -6.70 23.92 0.81
N VAL A 326 -6.28 25.05 1.37
CA VAL A 326 -6.93 26.35 1.19
C VAL A 326 -6.92 26.77 -0.29
N SER A 327 -5.78 26.59 -0.99
CA SER A 327 -5.71 26.93 -2.43
C SER A 327 -6.66 26.09 -3.28
N VAL A 328 -6.82 24.79 -2.96
CA VAL A 328 -7.84 23.93 -3.59
C VAL A 328 -9.26 24.44 -3.33
N HIS A 329 -9.53 24.91 -2.10
CA HIS A 329 -10.84 25.47 -1.75
C HIS A 329 -11.14 26.78 -2.48
N GLN A 330 -10.17 27.67 -2.59
CA GLN A 330 -10.35 29.03 -3.12
C GLN A 330 -10.25 29.12 -4.66
N ASP A 331 -9.51 28.20 -5.28
CA ASP A 331 -9.28 28.19 -6.72
C ASP A 331 -9.93 26.96 -7.40
N GLY A 332 -11.15 27.15 -7.88
CA GLY A 332 -11.88 26.11 -8.60
C GLY A 332 -11.21 25.67 -9.91
N ALA A 333 -10.42 26.54 -10.56
CA ALA A 333 -9.68 26.19 -11.77
C ALA A 333 -8.49 25.26 -11.43
N LEU A 334 -7.78 25.56 -10.35
CA LEU A 334 -6.75 24.68 -9.81
C LEU A 334 -7.33 23.31 -9.44
N ALA A 335 -8.43 23.30 -8.68
CA ALA A 335 -9.08 22.04 -8.27
C ALA A 335 -9.50 21.20 -9.49
N ALA A 336 -10.07 21.81 -10.52
CA ALA A 336 -10.46 21.13 -11.77
C ALA A 336 -9.23 20.58 -12.53
N SER A 337 -8.16 21.37 -12.63
CA SER A 337 -6.90 20.96 -13.28
C SER A 337 -6.27 19.76 -12.56
N LEU A 338 -6.15 19.83 -11.23
CA LEU A 338 -5.62 18.74 -10.40
C LEU A 338 -6.43 17.45 -10.56
N ARG A 339 -7.75 17.58 -10.63
CA ARG A 339 -8.67 16.46 -10.83
C ARG A 339 -8.44 15.76 -12.17
N THR A 340 -8.31 16.52 -13.26
CA THR A 340 -8.10 15.97 -14.61
C THR A 340 -6.73 15.31 -14.71
N ALA A 341 -5.67 16.03 -14.39
CA ALA A 341 -4.31 15.51 -14.48
C ALA A 341 -4.03 14.38 -13.47
N GLY A 342 -4.71 14.42 -12.31
CA GLY A 342 -4.69 13.33 -11.34
C GLY A 342 -5.25 12.04 -11.94
N ARG A 343 -6.42 12.10 -12.57
CA ARG A 343 -7.03 10.94 -13.24
C ARG A 343 -6.14 10.37 -14.35
N GLU A 344 -5.58 11.21 -15.21
CA GLU A 344 -4.62 10.80 -16.25
C GLU A 344 -3.39 10.08 -15.64
N THR A 345 -2.91 10.58 -14.51
CA THR A 345 -1.82 9.93 -13.77
C THR A 345 -2.26 8.57 -13.27
N ALA A 346 -3.41 8.43 -12.64
CA ALA A 346 -3.90 7.14 -12.15
C ALA A 346 -4.06 6.13 -13.31
N GLU A 347 -4.52 6.55 -14.48
CA GLU A 347 -4.64 5.71 -15.68
C GLU A 347 -3.27 5.19 -16.17
N ALA A 348 -2.21 5.99 -16.03
CA ALA A 348 -0.85 5.56 -16.35
C ALA A 348 -0.30 4.52 -15.36
N TYR A 349 -0.84 4.47 -14.14
CA TYR A 349 -0.49 3.51 -13.09
C TYR A 349 -1.55 2.42 -12.88
N ALA A 350 -2.48 2.24 -13.82
CA ALA A 350 -3.38 1.08 -13.79
C ALA A 350 -2.57 -0.22 -13.74
N HIS A 351 -3.07 -1.24 -13.03
CA HIS A 351 -2.32 -2.50 -12.82
C HIS A 351 -1.81 -3.12 -14.11
N GLU A 352 -2.60 -3.09 -15.17
CA GLU A 352 -2.25 -3.66 -16.48
C GLU A 352 -1.12 -2.89 -17.17
N ARG A 353 -0.97 -1.59 -16.87
CA ARG A 353 0.14 -0.77 -17.38
C ARG A 353 1.49 -1.15 -16.78
N LEU A 354 1.49 -1.85 -15.65
CA LEU A 354 2.69 -2.32 -14.96
C LEU A 354 3.11 -3.73 -15.42
N ASP A 355 2.33 -4.41 -16.24
CA ASP A 355 2.62 -5.77 -16.72
C ASP A 355 4.00 -5.91 -17.38
N PRO A 356 4.54 -4.97 -18.18
CA PRO A 356 5.90 -5.08 -18.71
C PRO A 356 6.98 -5.11 -17.62
N ALA A 357 6.79 -4.35 -16.53
CA ALA A 357 7.73 -4.37 -15.40
C ALA A 357 7.64 -5.69 -14.62
N TRP A 358 6.43 -6.21 -14.42
CA TRP A 358 6.21 -7.53 -13.83
C TRP A 358 6.76 -8.65 -14.70
N ALA A 359 6.62 -8.57 -16.04
CA ALA A 359 7.22 -9.52 -16.96
C ALA A 359 8.75 -9.57 -16.80
N SER A 360 9.39 -8.42 -16.65
CA SER A 360 10.83 -8.32 -16.38
C SER A 360 11.22 -8.96 -15.06
N LEU A 361 10.46 -8.74 -14.00
CA LEU A 361 10.70 -9.36 -12.69
C LEU A 361 10.53 -10.88 -12.74
N PHE A 362 9.50 -11.37 -13.41
CA PHE A 362 9.21 -12.80 -13.48
C PHE A 362 10.11 -13.55 -14.47
N ALA A 363 10.78 -12.85 -15.40
CA ALA A 363 11.67 -13.48 -16.37
C ALA A 363 12.77 -14.29 -15.69
N GLY A 364 12.84 -15.58 -15.98
CA GLY A 364 13.83 -16.50 -15.43
C GLY A 364 13.66 -16.83 -13.93
N PHE A 365 12.63 -16.28 -13.25
CA PHE A 365 12.43 -16.51 -11.82
C PHE A 365 12.22 -18.01 -11.49
N GLY A 366 11.49 -18.74 -12.36
CA GLY A 366 11.30 -20.20 -12.20
C GLY A 366 12.51 -21.06 -12.60
N ALA A 367 13.36 -20.56 -13.50
CA ALA A 367 14.55 -21.31 -13.95
C ALA A 367 15.63 -21.43 -12.86
N LEU A 368 15.62 -20.55 -11.86
CA LEU A 368 16.55 -20.59 -10.71
C LEU A 368 16.34 -21.82 -9.80
N ILE A 369 15.24 -22.56 -9.98
CA ILE A 369 14.94 -23.76 -9.21
C ILE A 369 15.57 -25.02 -9.82
N GLY A 370 15.86 -25.01 -11.12
CA GLY A 370 16.45 -26.15 -11.86
C GLY A 370 17.99 -26.23 -11.84
N GLY A 371 18.67 -25.19 -11.35
CA GLY A 371 20.13 -25.04 -11.49
C GLY A 371 21.01 -25.71 -10.42
N HIS A 372 20.45 -26.50 -9.51
CA HIS A 372 21.22 -27.16 -8.44
C HIS A 372 21.30 -28.70 -8.58
N ASP A 373 20.86 -29.28 -9.69
CA ASP A 373 21.02 -30.71 -9.97
C ASP A 373 21.99 -30.95 -11.16
N SER A 374 23.22 -30.44 -11.09
CA SER A 374 24.31 -30.85 -11.97
C SER A 374 25.63 -30.96 -11.23
#